data_c5016d76ddd0d8c1f9d6938149ce948d
#
_entry.id   c5016d76ddd0d8c1f9d6938149ce948d
#
_cell.length_a   1.000
_cell.length_b   1.000
_cell.length_c   1.000
_cell.angle_alpha   90.00
_cell.angle_beta   90.00
_cell.angle_gamma   90.00
#
_symmetry.space_group_name_H-M   'P 1'
#
loop_
_entity.id
_entity.type
_entity.pdbx_description
1 polymer ?
#
loop_
_entity_poly.entity_id
_entity_poly.type
_entity_poly.pdbx_seq_one_letter_code
_entity_poly.pdbx_strand_id
1 'polypeptide(L)'
;MRVDFCVGPRQFLAVAESLLRSDPFSTNIIAVVATRIAAGDEPGSEHHLWATIGDREGHIVGAAMHTPPHHLFVSRMPAAAAQSLAHAIADTGRDLPGVNDAVEATGPFVEGWQARTGRTSTVITAMRMYRLGQLAWPHSVAGEAVAAVTPRDVELKIFAKLPA
;
A
#
# COMPACT_ATOMS: atom_id res chain seq x y z
N MET A 1 1.17 -16.57 -13.41
CA MET A 1 1.15 -15.12 -13.12
C MET A 1 2.43 -14.51 -13.65
N ARG A 2 2.38 -13.28 -14.15
CA ARG A 2 3.55 -12.52 -14.58
C ARG A 2 3.76 -11.35 -13.61
N VAL A 3 4.98 -11.19 -13.13
CA VAL A 3 5.36 -10.07 -12.27
C VAL A 3 6.23 -9.13 -13.10
N ASP A 4 5.82 -7.87 -13.18
CA ASP A 4 6.56 -6.83 -13.90
C ASP A 4 7.01 -5.76 -12.91
N PHE A 5 8.31 -5.44 -12.92
CA PHE A 5 8.86 -4.34 -12.15
C PHE A 5 8.87 -3.07 -13.00
N CYS A 6 8.19 -2.03 -12.51
CA CYS A 6 8.12 -0.75 -13.19
C CYS A 6 9.36 0.09 -12.87
N VAL A 7 9.83 0.86 -13.85
CA VAL A 7 11.01 1.74 -13.70
C VAL A 7 10.78 2.84 -12.65
N GLY A 8 9.52 3.24 -12.45
CA GLY A 8 9.20 4.27 -11.48
C GLY A 8 7.70 4.46 -11.27
N PRO A 9 7.33 5.38 -10.38
CA PRO A 9 5.95 5.55 -9.96
C PRO A 9 5.00 5.99 -11.08
N ARG A 10 5.48 6.76 -12.06
CA ARG A 10 4.63 7.20 -13.20
C ARG A 10 4.20 6.03 -14.08
N GLN A 11 5.13 5.13 -14.42
CA GLN A 11 4.82 3.92 -15.18
C GLN A 11 3.92 3.00 -14.38
N PHE A 12 4.24 2.82 -13.08
CA PHE A 12 3.45 2.01 -12.17
C PHE A 12 1.99 2.48 -12.12
N LEU A 13 1.76 3.78 -11.90
CA LEU A 13 0.42 4.38 -11.85
C LEU A 13 -0.35 4.17 -13.14
N ALA A 14 0.31 4.31 -14.30
CA ALA A 14 -0.33 4.11 -15.59
C ALA A 14 -0.76 2.64 -15.81
N VAL A 15 0.11 1.67 -15.43
CA VAL A 15 -0.18 0.24 -15.59
C VAL A 15 -1.20 -0.25 -14.58
N ALA A 16 -1.13 0.22 -13.33
CA ALA A 16 -2.00 -0.21 -12.24
C ALA A 16 -3.31 0.58 -12.15
N GLU A 17 -3.56 1.58 -13.02
CA GLU A 17 -4.68 2.53 -12.90
C GLU A 17 -6.03 1.85 -12.66
N SER A 18 -6.36 0.86 -13.48
CA SER A 18 -7.65 0.15 -13.39
C SER A 18 -7.81 -0.55 -12.04
N LEU A 19 -6.76 -1.23 -11.56
CA LEU A 19 -6.75 -1.91 -10.27
C LEU A 19 -6.89 -0.91 -9.11
N LEU A 20 -6.11 0.17 -9.11
CA LEU A 20 -6.13 1.19 -8.07
C LEU A 20 -7.49 1.89 -7.96
N ARG A 21 -8.15 2.10 -9.11
CA ARG A 21 -9.51 2.68 -9.16
C ARG A 21 -10.60 1.72 -8.75
N SER A 22 -10.43 0.41 -8.96
CA SER A 22 -11.45 -0.60 -8.63
C SER A 22 -11.62 -0.79 -7.12
N ASP A 23 -10.56 -0.60 -6.33
CA ASP A 23 -10.60 -0.69 -4.88
C ASP A 23 -9.76 0.44 -4.24
N PRO A 24 -10.26 1.70 -4.33
CA PRO A 24 -9.51 2.86 -3.82
C PRO A 24 -9.37 2.84 -2.30
N PHE A 25 -10.15 2.03 -1.60
CA PHE A 25 -10.09 1.91 -0.16
C PHE A 25 -8.88 1.09 0.30
N SER A 26 -8.65 -0.08 -0.27
CA SER A 26 -7.52 -0.94 0.11
C SER A 26 -6.21 -0.52 -0.58
N THR A 27 -6.28 0.19 -1.69
CA THR A 27 -5.08 0.63 -2.44
C THR A 27 -4.66 2.08 -2.15
N ASN A 28 -5.33 2.76 -1.20
CA ASN A 28 -5.12 4.19 -0.96
C ASN A 28 -3.66 4.56 -0.66
N ILE A 29 -2.98 3.80 0.19
CA ILE A 29 -1.58 4.06 0.56
C ILE A 29 -0.69 3.94 -0.67
N ILE A 30 -0.84 2.87 -1.44
CA ILE A 30 -0.07 2.64 -2.68
C ILE A 30 -0.30 3.80 -3.67
N ALA A 31 -1.58 4.16 -3.89
CA ALA A 31 -1.94 5.19 -4.85
C ALA A 31 -1.44 6.59 -4.41
N VAL A 32 -1.63 6.95 -3.13
CA VAL A 32 -1.22 8.26 -2.62
C VAL A 32 0.30 8.42 -2.65
N VAL A 33 1.05 7.45 -2.13
CA VAL A 33 2.52 7.52 -2.10
C VAL A 33 3.09 7.56 -3.52
N ALA A 34 2.61 6.67 -4.42
CA ALA A 34 3.06 6.68 -5.81
C ALA A 34 2.77 8.01 -6.50
N THR A 35 1.59 8.61 -6.25
CA THR A 35 1.21 9.90 -6.85
C THR A 35 2.10 11.04 -6.34
N ARG A 36 2.38 11.10 -5.04
CA ARG A 36 3.22 12.16 -4.44
C ARG A 36 4.66 12.08 -4.95
N ILE A 37 5.23 10.88 -5.04
CA ILE A 37 6.58 10.70 -5.60
C ILE A 37 6.58 11.02 -7.09
N ALA A 38 5.56 10.64 -7.85
CA ALA A 38 5.45 10.96 -9.28
C ALA A 38 5.30 12.46 -9.56
N ALA A 39 4.65 13.19 -8.62
CA ALA A 39 4.51 14.64 -8.68
C ALA A 39 5.79 15.40 -8.25
N GLY A 40 6.68 14.73 -7.51
CA GLY A 40 7.88 15.36 -6.94
C GLY A 40 7.66 15.96 -5.54
N ASP A 41 6.50 15.71 -4.92
CA ASP A 41 6.19 16.16 -3.55
C ASP A 41 6.97 15.36 -2.50
N GLU A 42 7.42 14.16 -2.86
CA GLU A 42 8.28 13.31 -2.05
C GLU A 42 9.50 12.85 -2.87
N PRO A 43 10.67 12.68 -2.24
CA PRO A 43 11.87 12.25 -2.95
C PRO A 43 11.70 10.83 -3.51
N GLY A 44 12.00 10.66 -4.78
CA GLY A 44 12.16 9.35 -5.39
C GLY A 44 13.50 8.73 -4.99
N SER A 45 13.59 7.42 -5.08
CA SER A 45 14.84 6.68 -4.86
C SER A 45 14.92 5.48 -5.82
N GLU A 46 16.12 5.15 -6.27
CA GLU A 46 16.39 3.93 -7.03
C GLU A 46 16.13 2.65 -6.21
N HIS A 47 16.10 2.78 -4.87
CA HIS A 47 15.77 1.69 -3.97
C HIS A 47 14.27 1.41 -3.88
N HIS A 48 13.43 2.30 -4.41
CA HIS A 48 11.98 2.05 -4.46
C HIS A 48 11.69 0.88 -5.42
N LEU A 49 10.69 0.08 -5.06
CA LEU A 49 10.19 -1.00 -5.90
C LEU A 49 8.74 -0.75 -6.21
N TRP A 50 8.40 -0.86 -7.47
CA TRP A 50 7.07 -0.75 -8.02
C TRP A 50 6.79 -2.00 -8.83
N ALA A 51 5.82 -2.82 -8.41
CA ALA A 51 5.51 -4.06 -9.09
C ALA A 51 4.02 -4.17 -9.43
N THR A 52 3.74 -4.73 -10.59
CA THR A 52 2.40 -5.14 -11.00
C THR A 52 2.38 -6.62 -11.30
N ILE A 53 1.26 -7.27 -11.02
CA ILE A 53 1.08 -8.70 -11.25
C ILE A 53 -0.07 -8.89 -12.23
N GLY A 54 0.22 -9.48 -13.38
CA GLY A 54 -0.73 -9.83 -14.41
C GLY A 54 -1.14 -11.30 -14.38
N ASP A 55 -2.39 -11.56 -14.75
CA ASP A 55 -2.88 -12.90 -15.04
C ASP A 55 -2.41 -13.40 -16.41
N ARG A 56 -2.92 -14.55 -16.86
CA ARG A 56 -2.59 -15.13 -18.17
C ARG A 56 -3.19 -14.36 -19.34
N GLU A 57 -4.22 -13.58 -19.08
CA GLU A 57 -4.95 -12.78 -20.07
C GLU A 57 -4.38 -11.35 -20.16
N GLY A 58 -3.47 -11.00 -19.26
CA GLY A 58 -2.80 -9.70 -19.21
C GLY A 58 -3.51 -8.67 -18.32
N HIS A 59 -4.57 -9.05 -17.61
CA HIS A 59 -5.21 -8.15 -16.65
C HIS A 59 -4.34 -8.00 -15.40
N ILE A 60 -4.23 -6.76 -14.91
CA ILE A 60 -3.52 -6.49 -13.67
C ILE A 60 -4.41 -6.91 -12.49
N VAL A 61 -3.96 -7.93 -11.76
CA VAL A 61 -4.67 -8.54 -10.63
C VAL A 61 -4.01 -8.26 -9.29
N GLY A 62 -2.86 -7.57 -9.31
CA GLY A 62 -2.14 -7.18 -8.10
C GLY A 62 -1.16 -6.05 -8.34
N ALA A 63 -0.87 -5.30 -7.29
CA ALA A 63 0.11 -4.24 -7.26
C ALA A 63 0.87 -4.27 -5.94
N ALA A 64 2.14 -3.87 -5.97
CA ALA A 64 2.98 -3.78 -4.79
C ALA A 64 3.94 -2.59 -4.87
N MET A 65 4.23 -2.03 -3.71
CA MET A 65 5.12 -0.88 -3.54
C MET A 65 6.02 -1.09 -2.33
N HIS A 66 7.31 -0.87 -2.50
CA HIS A 66 8.27 -0.83 -1.40
C HIS A 66 9.08 0.47 -1.48
N THR A 67 8.95 1.28 -0.45
CA THR A 67 9.68 2.55 -0.28
C THR A 67 10.46 2.48 1.04
N PRO A 68 11.72 1.98 1.01
CA PRO A 68 12.52 1.87 2.23
C PRO A 68 12.59 3.17 3.03
N PRO A 69 12.58 3.11 4.37
CA PRO A 69 12.68 1.93 5.23
C PRO A 69 11.34 1.23 5.54
N HIS A 70 10.26 1.60 4.91
CA HIS A 70 8.93 1.07 5.18
C HIS A 70 8.78 -0.39 4.71
N HIS A 71 7.75 -1.07 5.22
CA HIS A 71 7.37 -2.41 4.76
C HIS A 71 6.89 -2.39 3.31
N LEU A 72 6.95 -3.55 2.64
CA LEU A 72 6.30 -3.75 1.36
C LEU A 72 4.78 -3.64 1.54
N PHE A 73 4.13 -2.77 0.79
CA PHE A 73 2.68 -2.73 0.66
C PHE A 73 2.24 -3.56 -0.55
N VAL A 74 1.23 -4.39 -0.34
CA VAL A 74 0.65 -5.24 -1.40
C VAL A 74 -0.85 -4.97 -1.48
N SER A 75 -1.40 -4.86 -2.67
CA SER A 75 -2.86 -4.79 -2.84
C SER A 75 -3.50 -6.15 -2.60
N ARG A 76 -4.81 -6.20 -2.46
CA ARG A 76 -5.54 -7.47 -2.58
C ARG A 76 -5.24 -8.12 -3.92
N MET A 77 -4.97 -9.42 -3.89
CA MET A 77 -4.68 -10.20 -5.08
C MET A 77 -4.91 -11.69 -4.83
N PRO A 78 -5.08 -12.52 -5.88
CA PRO A 78 -5.13 -13.96 -5.74
C PRO A 78 -3.87 -14.53 -5.07
N ALA A 79 -4.01 -15.60 -4.28
CA ALA A 79 -2.89 -16.24 -3.58
C ALA A 79 -1.71 -16.59 -4.50
N ALA A 80 -2.00 -17.13 -5.70
CA ALA A 80 -0.96 -17.43 -6.68
C ALA A 80 -0.21 -16.19 -7.18
N ALA A 81 -0.86 -15.03 -7.22
CA ALA A 81 -0.23 -13.76 -7.59
C ALA A 81 0.71 -13.29 -6.46
N ALA A 82 0.25 -13.36 -5.21
CA ALA A 82 1.05 -12.99 -4.04
C ALA A 82 2.30 -13.88 -3.89
N GLN A 83 2.17 -15.20 -4.08
CA GLN A 83 3.30 -16.12 -4.07
C GLN A 83 4.28 -15.84 -5.21
N SER A 84 3.77 -15.58 -6.42
CA SER A 84 4.62 -15.22 -7.57
C SER A 84 5.39 -13.92 -7.33
N LEU A 85 4.75 -12.93 -6.71
CA LEU A 85 5.39 -11.68 -6.31
C LEU A 85 6.50 -11.93 -5.28
N ALA A 86 6.24 -12.75 -4.26
CA ALA A 86 7.21 -13.09 -3.24
C ALA A 86 8.47 -13.74 -3.84
N HIS A 87 8.29 -14.71 -4.74
CA HIS A 87 9.40 -15.35 -5.44
C HIS A 87 10.17 -14.35 -6.30
N ALA A 88 9.46 -13.53 -7.10
CA ALA A 88 10.10 -12.55 -7.98
C ALA A 88 10.95 -11.52 -7.19
N ILE A 89 10.44 -11.04 -6.04
CA ILE A 89 11.20 -10.11 -5.20
C ILE A 89 12.39 -10.83 -4.55
N ALA A 90 12.21 -12.05 -4.03
CA ALA A 90 13.30 -12.83 -3.44
C ALA A 90 14.43 -13.08 -4.44
N ASP A 91 14.11 -13.34 -5.70
CA ASP A 91 15.09 -13.56 -6.78
C ASP A 91 15.90 -12.30 -7.11
N THR A 92 15.44 -11.11 -6.75
CA THR A 92 16.25 -9.88 -6.87
C THR A 92 17.33 -9.75 -5.80
N GLY A 93 17.32 -10.61 -4.78
CA GLY A 93 18.19 -10.48 -3.61
C GLY A 93 17.83 -9.32 -2.67
N ARG A 94 16.71 -8.66 -2.90
CA ARG A 94 16.26 -7.53 -2.09
C ARG A 94 15.84 -7.99 -0.70
N ASP A 95 16.31 -7.30 0.32
CA ASP A 95 15.85 -7.49 1.68
C ASP A 95 14.56 -6.73 1.94
N LEU A 96 13.62 -7.37 2.64
CA LEU A 96 12.35 -6.77 3.03
C LEU A 96 12.24 -6.78 4.55
N PRO A 97 11.97 -5.62 5.18
CA PRO A 97 11.74 -5.56 6.63
C PRO A 97 10.40 -6.19 7.03
N GLY A 98 9.47 -6.32 6.09
CA GLY A 98 8.16 -6.94 6.29
C GLY A 98 7.21 -6.64 5.14
N VAL A 99 6.00 -7.18 5.24
CA VAL A 99 4.89 -6.95 4.30
C VAL A 99 3.65 -6.49 5.07
N ASN A 100 2.92 -5.58 4.49
CA ASN A 100 1.73 -4.96 5.07
C ASN A 100 0.60 -4.92 4.05
N ASP A 101 -0.61 -5.13 4.49
CA ASP A 101 -1.93 -4.92 3.90
C ASP A 101 -2.90 -6.06 4.25
N ALA A 102 -3.85 -6.35 3.36
CA ALA A 102 -4.88 -7.36 3.59
C ALA A 102 -4.31 -8.77 3.83
N VAL A 103 -4.83 -9.46 4.83
CA VAL A 103 -4.37 -10.81 5.23
C VAL A 103 -4.44 -11.80 4.06
N GLU A 104 -5.44 -11.64 3.18
CA GLU A 104 -5.66 -12.48 2.01
C GLU A 104 -4.48 -12.43 1.00
N ALA A 105 -3.73 -11.33 0.99
CA ALA A 105 -2.54 -11.19 0.14
C ALA A 105 -1.25 -11.39 0.93
N THR A 106 -1.15 -10.89 2.15
CA THR A 106 0.06 -10.99 2.96
C THR A 106 0.37 -12.42 3.40
N GLY A 107 -0.65 -13.23 3.74
CA GLY A 107 -0.47 -14.65 4.09
C GLY A 107 0.23 -15.44 2.98
N PRO A 108 -0.36 -15.54 1.78
CA PRO A 108 0.27 -16.23 0.65
C PRO A 108 1.62 -15.65 0.21
N PHE A 109 1.80 -14.32 0.34
CA PHE A 109 3.10 -13.69 0.09
C PHE A 109 4.15 -14.22 1.07
N VAL A 110 3.85 -14.24 2.37
CA VAL A 110 4.76 -14.71 3.41
C VAL A 110 5.11 -16.17 3.21
N GLU A 111 4.13 -17.04 2.89
CA GLU A 111 4.38 -18.44 2.57
C GLU A 111 5.36 -18.61 1.41
N GLY A 112 5.14 -17.89 0.31
CA GLY A 112 6.03 -17.88 -0.85
C GLY A 112 7.43 -17.36 -0.52
N TRP A 113 7.51 -16.29 0.28
CA TRP A 113 8.77 -15.70 0.73
C TRP A 113 9.58 -16.67 1.59
N GLN A 114 8.94 -17.31 2.59
CA GLN A 114 9.57 -18.29 3.47
C GLN A 114 10.06 -19.51 2.68
N ALA A 115 9.23 -20.02 1.76
CA ALA A 115 9.59 -21.14 0.92
C ALA A 115 10.81 -20.84 0.03
N ARG A 116 10.95 -19.60 -0.46
CA ARG A 116 12.04 -19.20 -1.36
C ARG A 116 13.31 -18.81 -0.63
N THR A 117 13.22 -18.19 0.54
CA THR A 117 14.37 -17.61 1.26
C THR A 117 14.81 -18.41 2.48
N GLY A 118 13.99 -19.32 2.99
CA GLY A 118 14.21 -20.02 4.25
C GLY A 118 14.05 -19.14 5.50
N ARG A 119 13.66 -17.86 5.34
CA ARG A 119 13.48 -16.93 6.47
C ARG A 119 12.15 -17.20 7.16
N THR A 120 12.08 -16.92 8.45
CA THR A 120 10.84 -16.95 9.24
C THR A 120 10.22 -15.56 9.32
N SER A 121 8.93 -15.49 9.60
CA SER A 121 8.19 -14.24 9.81
C SER A 121 7.28 -14.36 11.02
N THR A 122 6.99 -13.22 11.64
CA THR A 122 6.05 -13.10 12.74
C THR A 122 5.09 -11.95 12.48
N VAL A 123 3.85 -12.09 12.94
CA VAL A 123 2.89 -10.99 12.91
C VAL A 123 3.23 -10.02 14.04
N ILE A 124 3.67 -8.81 13.68
CA ILE A 124 4.03 -7.76 14.67
C ILE A 124 2.84 -6.86 15.00
N THR A 125 1.90 -6.69 14.09
CA THR A 125 0.71 -5.83 14.29
C THR A 125 -0.46 -6.39 13.50
N ALA A 126 -1.63 -6.47 14.16
CA ALA A 126 -2.90 -6.74 13.50
C ALA A 126 -3.75 -5.45 13.54
N MET A 127 -4.15 -4.96 12.38
CA MET A 127 -4.95 -3.74 12.24
C MET A 127 -6.29 -4.06 11.58
N ARG A 128 -7.28 -3.22 11.86
CA ARG A 128 -8.55 -3.24 11.16
C ARG A 128 -8.76 -1.91 10.48
N MET A 129 -9.16 -1.96 9.22
CA MET A 129 -9.54 -0.78 8.46
C MET A 129 -11.06 -0.63 8.54
N TYR A 130 -11.52 0.58 8.81
CA TYR A 130 -12.94 0.91 8.91
C TYR A 130 -13.30 1.89 7.80
N ARG A 131 -14.42 1.63 7.16
CA ARG A 131 -15.03 2.58 6.23
C ARG A 131 -16.12 3.35 6.95
N LEU A 132 -16.04 4.68 6.94
CA LEU A 132 -17.11 5.52 7.42
C LEU A 132 -18.33 5.33 6.50
N GLY A 133 -19.46 4.95 7.09
CA GLY A 133 -20.75 4.89 6.42
C GLY A 133 -21.45 6.25 6.40
N GLN A 134 -22.68 6.30 6.84
CA GLN A 134 -23.41 7.54 7.00
C GLN A 134 -22.93 8.29 8.25
N LEU A 135 -22.54 9.57 8.08
CA LEU A 135 -22.18 10.43 9.21
C LEU A 135 -23.45 10.78 10.01
N ALA A 136 -23.48 10.38 11.28
CA ALA A 136 -24.49 10.85 12.22
C ALA A 136 -23.89 12.04 13.00
N TRP A 137 -24.49 13.20 12.82
CA TRP A 137 -24.08 14.38 13.57
C TRP A 137 -24.51 14.25 15.04
N PRO A 138 -23.65 14.53 16.01
CA PRO A 138 -24.04 14.58 17.41
C PRO A 138 -25.03 15.72 17.64
N HIS A 139 -26.02 15.50 18.53
CA HIS A 139 -27.03 16.50 18.86
C HIS A 139 -26.45 17.76 19.50
N SER A 140 -25.30 17.63 20.14
CA SER A 140 -24.55 18.76 20.70
C SER A 140 -23.05 18.49 20.59
N VAL A 141 -22.30 19.52 20.26
CA VAL A 141 -20.83 19.49 20.26
C VAL A 141 -20.37 20.35 21.44
N ALA A 142 -19.75 19.75 22.44
CA ALA A 142 -19.10 20.50 23.50
C ALA A 142 -17.73 21.01 22.96
N GLY A 143 -17.55 22.30 22.95
CA GLY A 143 -16.30 22.94 22.53
C GLY A 143 -16.47 23.95 21.41
N GLU A 144 -15.38 24.68 21.15
CA GLU A 144 -15.33 25.68 20.10
C GLU A 144 -15.02 25.01 18.74
N ALA A 145 -15.87 25.24 17.74
CA ALA A 145 -15.61 24.76 16.40
C ALA A 145 -14.55 25.66 15.73
N VAL A 146 -13.39 25.09 15.41
CA VAL A 146 -12.37 25.76 14.62
C VAL A 146 -12.57 25.40 13.15
N ALA A 147 -12.97 26.40 12.34
CA ALA A 147 -13.01 26.23 10.90
C ALA A 147 -11.59 26.25 10.33
N ALA A 148 -11.19 25.18 9.65
CA ALA A 148 -9.96 25.18 8.90
C ALA A 148 -10.15 25.94 7.60
N VAL A 149 -9.23 26.87 7.32
CA VAL A 149 -9.29 27.73 6.13
C VAL A 149 -8.71 27.04 4.90
N THR A 150 -7.84 26.05 5.10
CA THR A 150 -7.24 25.24 4.03
C THR A 150 -7.16 23.76 4.42
N PRO A 151 -7.11 22.82 3.45
CA PRO A 151 -6.89 21.40 3.75
C PRO A 151 -5.63 21.15 4.59
N ARG A 152 -4.59 21.96 4.40
CA ARG A 152 -3.34 21.88 5.14
C ARG A 152 -3.50 22.24 6.62
N ASP A 153 -4.37 23.22 6.92
CA ASP A 153 -4.68 23.61 8.31
C ASP A 153 -5.47 22.54 9.04
N VAL A 154 -6.29 21.76 8.33
CA VAL A 154 -7.02 20.62 8.89
C VAL A 154 -6.06 19.53 9.33
N GLU A 155 -5.10 19.15 8.48
CA GLU A 155 -4.10 18.11 8.81
C GLU A 155 -3.28 18.50 10.04
N LEU A 156 -2.74 19.71 10.07
CA LEU A 156 -1.90 20.19 11.18
C LEU A 156 -2.66 20.28 12.52
N LYS A 157 -3.94 20.64 12.50
CA LYS A 157 -4.74 20.76 13.73
C LYS A 157 -5.23 19.43 14.27
N ILE A 158 -5.47 18.44 13.42
CA ILE A 158 -5.82 17.08 13.83
C ILE A 158 -4.65 16.43 14.58
N PHE A 159 -3.43 16.57 14.08
CA PHE A 159 -2.23 16.02 14.73
C PHE A 159 -1.82 16.75 16.02
N ALA A 160 -2.09 18.05 16.14
CA ALA A 160 -1.77 18.83 17.33
C ALA A 160 -2.68 18.57 18.55
N LYS A 161 -3.79 17.86 18.38
CA LYS A 161 -4.82 17.66 19.42
C LYS A 161 -4.92 16.25 19.97
N LEU A 162 -4.00 15.35 19.63
CA LEU A 162 -3.89 14.04 20.30
C LEU A 162 -3.19 14.27 21.65
N PRO A 163 -3.85 14.05 22.80
CA PRO A 163 -3.20 14.10 24.09
C PRO A 163 -2.13 13.03 24.16
N ALA A 164 -1.00 13.37 24.77
CA ALA A 164 0.09 12.47 25.08
C ALA A 164 -0.37 11.34 26.02
#